data_af60697e095bf7ebf923596ac9c9be67
#
_entry.id   af60697e095bf7ebf923596ac9c9be67
#
_cell.length_a   1.000
_cell.length_b   1.000
_cell.length_c   1.000
_cell.angle_alpha   90.00
_cell.angle_beta   90.00
_cell.angle_gamma   90.00
#
_symmetry.space_group_name_H-M   'P 1'
#
loop_
_entity.id
_entity.type
_entity.pdbx_description
1 polymer ?
#
loop_
_entity_poly.entity_id
_entity_poly.type
_entity_poly.pdbx_seq_one_letter_code
_entity_poly.pdbx_strand_id
1 'polypeptide(L)'
;MFYREDQSGQVLQQGISEPGAIASWMAAGTSYSVSNVPMLPFYIYYSMFGFQRVGDIAWQAADMRTRGFLLGGTAGRTTLNGEGLQHEDGHSHLAAGGIPNVRSYDPTFGFEVTVILQHGTKAMMEDQVDEYYYLTLMNENYTHPEMPEGAAEGIVKGMYLLTDAGKPKKNELRVQLLGSGTILREAIEAAALLEKDFGVTADIWSCPSFNELRRDGFDAERWNRLHPEDTQRKAYVTELLEDRQGPVIAATDYVRAYADQIRAFVPATYTVLGTDGFGRSDTRANLRRFFEVDRYYIAHAAIAALAKDGKMTGKDVARAIKQYKIDPEKANPVGV
;
A
#
# COMPACT_ATOMS: atom_id res chain seq x y z
N MET A 1 21.06 -25.09 4.64
CA MET A 1 20.81 -25.06 3.19
C MET A 1 22.16 -24.88 2.53
N PHE A 2 22.51 -25.73 1.60
CA PHE A 2 23.79 -25.61 0.91
C PHE A 2 23.50 -25.13 -0.52
N TYR A 3 23.93 -23.93 -0.84
CA TYR A 3 23.94 -23.42 -2.20
C TYR A 3 24.90 -24.30 -3.05
N ARG A 4 24.45 -24.67 -4.23
CA ARG A 4 25.25 -25.40 -5.20
C ARG A 4 24.97 -24.85 -6.59
N GLU A 5 25.99 -24.46 -7.29
CA GLU A 5 25.87 -24.09 -8.69
C GLU A 5 25.54 -25.29 -9.57
N ASP A 6 24.57 -25.13 -10.45
CA ASP A 6 24.14 -26.17 -11.39
C ASP A 6 23.59 -25.52 -12.66
N GLN A 7 23.91 -26.09 -13.83
CA GLN A 7 23.40 -25.56 -15.11
C GLN A 7 21.89 -25.70 -15.27
N SER A 8 21.26 -26.63 -14.57
CA SER A 8 19.80 -26.81 -14.53
C SER A 8 19.11 -25.94 -13.46
N GLY A 9 19.87 -25.13 -12.72
CA GLY A 9 19.36 -24.23 -11.68
C GLY A 9 18.45 -23.15 -12.24
N GLN A 10 17.49 -22.74 -11.43
CA GLN A 10 16.52 -21.68 -11.79
C GLN A 10 16.79 -20.34 -11.10
N VAL A 11 17.83 -20.28 -10.27
CA VAL A 11 18.27 -19.04 -9.62
C VAL A 11 19.48 -18.50 -10.37
N LEU A 12 19.30 -17.36 -11.04
CA LEU A 12 20.37 -16.65 -11.73
C LEU A 12 20.98 -15.63 -10.77
N GLN A 13 22.26 -15.79 -10.45
CA GLN A 13 22.98 -14.85 -9.60
C GLN A 13 23.70 -13.79 -10.45
N GLN A 14 23.34 -12.52 -10.24
CA GLN A 14 23.95 -11.37 -10.93
C GLN A 14 24.92 -10.58 -10.03
N GLY A 15 25.18 -11.05 -8.82
CA GLY A 15 25.89 -10.27 -7.82
C GLY A 15 25.09 -9.05 -7.36
N ILE A 16 25.77 -8.05 -6.80
CA ILE A 16 25.14 -6.78 -6.39
C ILE A 16 25.17 -5.81 -7.58
N SER A 17 24.26 -6.01 -8.53
CA SER A 17 24.16 -5.21 -9.75
C SER A 17 22.71 -5.11 -10.19
N GLU A 18 22.02 -4.06 -9.76
CA GLU A 18 20.62 -3.82 -10.12
C GLU A 18 20.43 -3.70 -11.64
N PRO A 19 21.28 -2.97 -12.42
CA PRO A 19 21.16 -2.92 -13.88
C PRO A 19 21.32 -4.29 -14.55
N GLY A 20 22.29 -5.11 -14.10
CA GLY A 20 22.49 -6.46 -14.64
C GLY A 20 21.33 -7.38 -14.32
N ALA A 21 20.82 -7.34 -13.10
CA ALA A 21 19.73 -8.18 -12.66
C ALA A 21 18.41 -7.84 -13.37
N ILE A 22 18.05 -6.57 -13.49
CA ILE A 22 16.83 -6.18 -14.20
C ILE A 22 16.92 -6.43 -15.71
N ALA A 23 18.12 -6.30 -16.31
CA ALA A 23 18.33 -6.65 -17.70
C ALA A 23 18.12 -8.16 -17.94
N SER A 24 18.63 -9.01 -17.04
CA SER A 24 18.40 -10.46 -17.09
C SER A 24 16.93 -10.81 -16.87
N TRP A 25 16.26 -10.15 -15.93
CA TRP A 25 14.82 -10.29 -15.70
C TRP A 25 14.00 -9.89 -16.94
N MET A 26 14.34 -8.78 -17.58
CA MET A 26 13.70 -8.31 -18.81
C MET A 26 13.93 -9.29 -19.97
N ALA A 27 15.14 -9.81 -20.13
CA ALA A 27 15.47 -10.81 -21.15
C ALA A 27 14.64 -12.10 -20.97
N ALA A 28 14.53 -12.59 -19.74
CA ALA A 28 13.70 -13.75 -19.42
C ALA A 28 12.20 -13.44 -19.62
N GLY A 29 11.72 -12.29 -19.16
CA GLY A 29 10.31 -11.89 -19.27
C GLY A 29 9.83 -11.57 -20.68
N THR A 30 10.74 -11.35 -21.63
CA THR A 30 10.44 -11.17 -23.08
C THR A 30 10.71 -12.42 -23.93
N SER A 31 11.21 -13.50 -23.33
CA SER A 31 11.59 -14.71 -24.05
C SER A 31 10.44 -15.40 -24.78
N TYR A 32 9.20 -15.20 -24.33
CA TYR A 32 8.00 -15.67 -25.03
C TYR A 32 7.89 -15.11 -26.46
N SER A 33 8.29 -13.85 -26.65
CA SER A 33 8.26 -13.16 -27.94
C SER A 33 9.50 -13.42 -28.78
N VAL A 34 10.68 -13.48 -28.13
CA VAL A 34 11.97 -13.58 -28.84
C VAL A 34 12.30 -15.03 -29.22
N SER A 35 12.01 -15.99 -28.34
CA SER A 35 12.46 -17.39 -28.46
C SER A 35 11.28 -18.38 -28.43
N ASN A 36 10.05 -17.92 -28.33
CA ASN A 36 8.86 -18.74 -28.15
C ASN A 36 8.95 -19.68 -26.92
N VAL A 37 9.65 -19.22 -25.87
CA VAL A 37 9.83 -19.93 -24.61
C VAL A 37 9.27 -19.02 -23.48
N PRO A 38 8.05 -19.24 -23.00
CA PRO A 38 7.51 -18.41 -21.94
C PRO A 38 8.25 -18.67 -20.62
N MET A 39 8.78 -17.61 -20.03
CA MET A 39 9.37 -17.61 -18.70
C MET A 39 8.65 -16.60 -17.81
N LEU A 40 8.58 -16.86 -16.52
CA LEU A 40 8.02 -15.96 -15.51
C LEU A 40 9.10 -15.62 -14.49
N PRO A 41 9.94 -14.62 -14.76
CA PRO A 41 11.04 -14.26 -13.87
C PRO A 41 10.57 -13.48 -12.65
N PHE A 42 11.27 -13.71 -11.53
CA PHE A 42 11.18 -12.95 -10.29
C PHE A 42 12.52 -12.24 -10.07
N TYR A 43 12.49 -10.93 -9.88
CA TYR A 43 13.66 -10.17 -9.47
C TYR A 43 13.45 -9.60 -8.08
N ILE A 44 14.30 -10.00 -7.13
CA ILE A 44 14.25 -9.58 -5.73
C ILE A 44 15.39 -8.59 -5.49
N TYR A 45 15.06 -7.42 -4.94
CA TYR A 45 15.99 -6.34 -4.63
C TYR A 45 15.55 -5.54 -3.41
N TYR A 46 16.43 -4.72 -2.86
CA TYR A 46 16.01 -3.71 -1.89
C TYR A 46 15.07 -2.70 -2.54
N SER A 47 13.87 -2.49 -2.02
CA SER A 47 12.84 -1.64 -2.64
C SER A 47 13.35 -0.23 -2.95
N MET A 48 14.18 0.33 -2.07
CA MET A 48 14.80 1.65 -2.27
C MET A 48 15.65 1.73 -3.53
N PHE A 49 16.28 0.65 -3.95
CA PHE A 49 17.24 0.63 -5.05
C PHE A 49 16.67 0.13 -6.38
N GLY A 50 15.37 -0.11 -6.45
CA GLY A 50 14.69 -0.49 -7.68
C GLY A 50 14.47 0.71 -8.61
N PHE A 51 13.29 1.29 -8.60
CA PHE A 51 12.92 2.40 -9.51
C PHE A 51 13.86 3.60 -9.42
N GLN A 52 14.48 3.85 -8.27
CA GLN A 52 15.42 4.93 -8.07
C GLN A 52 16.73 4.73 -8.84
N ARG A 53 17.18 3.48 -9.06
CA ARG A 53 18.43 3.16 -9.77
C ARG A 53 18.22 2.67 -11.19
N VAL A 54 17.12 1.97 -11.44
CA VAL A 54 16.86 1.27 -12.72
C VAL A 54 15.49 1.61 -13.29
N GLY A 55 14.94 2.77 -12.93
CA GLY A 55 13.62 3.20 -13.36
C GLY A 55 13.48 3.35 -14.88
N ASP A 56 14.54 3.75 -15.57
CA ASP A 56 14.61 3.81 -17.04
C ASP A 56 14.52 2.41 -17.66
N ILE A 57 15.24 1.42 -17.11
CA ILE A 57 15.15 0.03 -17.57
C ILE A 57 13.77 -0.57 -17.21
N ALA A 58 13.19 -0.22 -16.06
CA ALA A 58 11.84 -0.63 -15.71
C ALA A 58 10.81 -0.06 -16.70
N TRP A 59 10.97 1.20 -17.12
CA TRP A 59 10.15 1.80 -18.17
C TRP A 59 10.33 1.07 -19.52
N GLN A 60 11.59 0.81 -19.92
CA GLN A 60 11.90 0.04 -21.12
C GLN A 60 11.26 -1.35 -21.08
N ALA A 61 11.32 -2.03 -19.94
CA ALA A 61 10.69 -3.33 -19.76
C ALA A 61 9.17 -3.26 -19.98
N ALA A 62 8.54 -2.17 -19.58
CA ALA A 62 7.12 -1.92 -19.83
C ALA A 62 6.83 -1.76 -21.34
N ASP A 63 7.59 -0.94 -22.03
CA ASP A 63 7.50 -0.76 -23.48
C ASP A 63 7.71 -2.06 -24.26
N MET A 64 8.63 -2.90 -23.78
CA MET A 64 8.91 -4.22 -24.36
C MET A 64 7.90 -5.31 -23.97
N ARG A 65 6.87 -4.97 -23.18
CA ARG A 65 5.85 -5.90 -22.70
C ARG A 65 6.44 -7.09 -21.94
N THR A 66 7.44 -6.80 -21.11
CA THR A 66 8.05 -7.80 -20.23
C THR A 66 7.04 -8.34 -19.24
N ARG A 67 7.05 -9.65 -19.02
CA ARG A 67 6.20 -10.34 -18.04
C ARG A 67 7.04 -10.83 -16.88
N GLY A 68 6.56 -10.67 -15.65
CA GLY A 68 7.30 -11.11 -14.47
C GLY A 68 6.95 -10.31 -13.22
N PHE A 69 7.67 -10.61 -12.16
CA PHE A 69 7.49 -9.98 -10.86
C PHE A 69 8.77 -9.28 -10.40
N LEU A 70 8.62 -8.04 -9.98
CA LEU A 70 9.61 -7.28 -9.24
C LEU A 70 9.24 -7.32 -7.76
N LEU A 71 10.13 -7.78 -6.90
CA LEU A 71 9.89 -7.91 -5.47
C LEU A 71 10.82 -6.97 -4.71
N GLY A 72 10.27 -5.85 -4.24
CA GLY A 72 10.98 -4.89 -3.40
C GLY A 72 11.07 -5.37 -1.96
N GLY A 73 12.16 -6.00 -1.61
CA GLY A 73 12.41 -6.50 -0.26
C GLY A 73 12.82 -5.40 0.71
N THR A 74 12.71 -5.67 2.02
CA THR A 74 13.01 -4.74 3.12
C THR A 74 12.33 -3.38 2.97
N ALA A 75 11.10 -3.41 2.50
CA ALA A 75 10.33 -2.22 2.17
C ALA A 75 9.77 -1.52 3.40
N GLY A 76 9.30 -0.28 3.18
CA GLY A 76 8.67 0.55 4.20
C GLY A 76 9.66 1.41 4.99
N ARG A 77 9.33 2.70 5.11
CA ARG A 77 10.23 3.68 5.73
C ARG A 77 10.40 3.48 7.23
N THR A 78 9.40 2.93 7.91
CA THR A 78 9.46 2.66 9.36
C THR A 78 9.64 1.19 9.67
N THR A 79 9.49 0.31 8.69
CA THR A 79 9.53 -1.14 8.89
C THR A 79 10.95 -1.68 8.83
N LEU A 80 11.79 -1.14 7.98
CA LEU A 80 13.21 -1.43 7.96
C LEU A 80 13.90 -0.68 9.10
N ASN A 81 14.26 -1.39 10.17
CA ASN A 81 14.86 -0.81 11.36
C ASN A 81 16.36 -1.09 11.45
N GLY A 82 17.10 -0.16 12.06
CA GLY A 82 18.52 -0.34 12.35
C GLY A 82 19.45 -0.28 11.12
N GLU A 83 18.92 0.06 9.97
CA GLU A 83 19.66 0.24 8.72
C GLU A 83 20.05 1.71 8.49
N GLY A 84 20.92 1.95 7.53
CA GLY A 84 21.19 3.29 7.07
C GLY A 84 19.96 3.91 6.41
N LEU A 85 19.73 5.18 6.66
CA LEU A 85 18.55 5.92 6.19
C LEU A 85 18.34 5.86 4.66
N GLN A 86 19.41 5.63 3.89
CA GLN A 86 19.35 5.49 2.43
C GLN A 86 18.67 4.19 1.96
N HIS A 87 18.42 3.23 2.84
CA HIS A 87 17.70 2.00 2.53
C HIS A 87 16.18 2.10 2.77
N GLU A 88 15.72 3.15 3.42
CA GLU A 88 14.34 3.29 3.85
C GLU A 88 13.45 3.87 2.75
N ASP A 89 12.87 2.99 1.96
CA ASP A 89 11.95 3.34 0.87
C ASP A 89 10.63 3.94 1.38
N GLY A 90 10.26 5.07 0.83
CA GLY A 90 8.97 5.71 1.09
C GLY A 90 8.25 6.17 -0.18
N HIS A 91 8.74 5.85 -1.39
CA HIS A 91 8.23 6.43 -2.63
C HIS A 91 8.21 5.51 -3.86
N SER A 92 8.67 4.26 -3.75
CA SER A 92 8.76 3.34 -4.89
C SER A 92 7.41 3.09 -5.57
N HIS A 93 6.31 3.04 -4.82
CA HIS A 93 4.96 2.89 -5.39
C HIS A 93 4.51 4.10 -6.23
N LEU A 94 4.96 5.31 -5.91
CA LEU A 94 4.69 6.48 -6.76
C LEU A 94 5.45 6.38 -8.08
N ALA A 95 6.70 5.95 -8.04
CA ALA A 95 7.50 5.71 -9.25
C ALA A 95 6.88 4.60 -10.11
N ALA A 96 6.51 3.47 -9.50
CA ALA A 96 5.82 2.37 -10.18
C ALA A 96 4.48 2.83 -10.79
N GLY A 97 3.72 3.65 -10.07
CA GLY A 97 2.43 4.18 -10.52
C GLY A 97 2.51 5.08 -11.75
N GLY A 98 3.68 5.58 -12.12
CA GLY A 98 3.94 6.32 -13.35
C GLY A 98 4.06 5.45 -14.59
N ILE A 99 4.33 4.16 -14.45
CA ILE A 99 4.52 3.23 -15.56
C ILE A 99 3.17 2.59 -15.93
N PRO A 100 2.70 2.69 -17.19
CA PRO A 100 1.31 2.39 -17.56
C PRO A 100 0.84 0.97 -17.27
N ASN A 101 1.67 -0.03 -17.47
CA ASN A 101 1.33 -1.45 -17.34
C ASN A 101 2.01 -2.14 -16.14
N VAL A 102 2.45 -1.39 -15.15
CA VAL A 102 2.91 -1.92 -13.86
C VAL A 102 1.74 -2.03 -12.89
N ARG A 103 1.54 -3.21 -12.31
CA ARG A 103 0.61 -3.44 -11.21
C ARG A 103 1.40 -3.43 -9.90
N SER A 104 1.11 -2.46 -9.04
CA SER A 104 1.95 -2.18 -7.87
C SER A 104 1.18 -2.39 -6.58
N TYR A 105 1.70 -3.23 -5.67
CA TYR A 105 1.03 -3.64 -4.44
C TYR A 105 1.95 -3.53 -3.22
N ASP A 106 1.37 -3.10 -2.10
CA ASP A 106 1.97 -3.06 -0.76
C ASP A 106 1.17 -3.97 0.20
N PRO A 107 1.31 -5.32 0.06
CA PRO A 107 0.53 -6.26 0.84
C PRO A 107 0.97 -6.29 2.31
N THR A 108 0.01 -6.53 3.22
CA THR A 108 0.23 -6.72 4.65
C THR A 108 0.41 -8.19 4.99
N PHE A 109 -0.41 -9.07 4.44
CA PHE A 109 -0.50 -10.47 4.83
C PHE A 109 -0.05 -11.43 3.73
N GLY A 110 0.42 -12.61 4.12
CA GLY A 110 0.90 -13.62 3.18
C GLY A 110 -0.18 -14.10 2.21
N PHE A 111 -1.45 -14.13 2.61
CA PHE A 111 -2.54 -14.48 1.71
C PHE A 111 -2.75 -13.42 0.62
N GLU A 112 -2.54 -12.13 0.92
CA GLU A 112 -2.59 -11.06 -0.08
C GLU A 112 -1.50 -11.26 -1.14
N VAL A 113 -0.26 -11.54 -0.69
CA VAL A 113 0.87 -11.86 -1.59
C VAL A 113 0.49 -13.04 -2.49
N THR A 114 -0.06 -14.11 -1.91
CA THR A 114 -0.45 -15.32 -2.66
C THR A 114 -1.50 -15.02 -3.72
N VAL A 115 -2.56 -14.29 -3.37
CA VAL A 115 -3.63 -13.90 -4.30
C VAL A 115 -3.08 -13.05 -5.45
N ILE A 116 -2.24 -12.06 -5.15
CA ILE A 116 -1.65 -11.19 -6.17
C ILE A 116 -0.73 -11.98 -7.12
N LEU A 117 0.12 -12.88 -6.57
CA LEU A 117 1.00 -13.72 -7.38
C LEU A 117 0.20 -14.70 -8.27
N GLN A 118 -0.86 -15.32 -7.75
CA GLN A 118 -1.73 -16.20 -8.53
C GLN A 118 -2.44 -15.43 -9.64
N HIS A 119 -3.01 -14.27 -9.32
CA HIS A 119 -3.67 -13.41 -10.31
C HIS A 119 -2.70 -12.97 -11.41
N GLY A 120 -1.52 -12.44 -11.03
CA GLY A 120 -0.53 -11.98 -11.99
C GLY A 120 0.03 -13.10 -12.86
N THR A 121 0.26 -14.28 -12.27
CA THR A 121 0.68 -15.46 -13.04
C THR A 121 -0.37 -15.83 -14.09
N LYS A 122 -1.64 -15.89 -13.70
CA LYS A 122 -2.75 -16.17 -14.63
C LYS A 122 -2.83 -15.10 -15.73
N ALA A 123 -2.83 -13.82 -15.35
CA ALA A 123 -2.93 -12.71 -16.30
C ALA A 123 -1.80 -12.76 -17.35
N MET A 124 -0.55 -12.94 -16.92
CA MET A 124 0.60 -12.91 -17.82
C MET A 124 0.76 -14.20 -18.64
N MET A 125 0.49 -15.39 -18.05
CA MET A 125 0.82 -16.67 -18.67
C MET A 125 -0.35 -17.32 -19.39
N GLU A 126 -1.59 -17.17 -18.88
CA GLU A 126 -2.79 -17.73 -19.47
C GLU A 126 -3.55 -16.72 -20.33
N ASP A 127 -3.88 -15.55 -19.72
CA ASP A 127 -4.68 -14.52 -20.38
C ASP A 127 -3.85 -13.62 -21.32
N GLN A 128 -2.52 -13.78 -21.30
CA GLN A 128 -1.55 -13.08 -22.17
C GLN A 128 -1.61 -11.55 -22.08
N VAL A 129 -1.88 -11.01 -20.88
CA VAL A 129 -1.94 -9.57 -20.64
C VAL A 129 -0.52 -8.99 -20.61
N ASP A 130 -0.33 -7.85 -21.27
CA ASP A 130 0.95 -7.15 -21.35
C ASP A 130 1.18 -6.27 -20.12
N GLU A 131 1.47 -6.89 -18.99
CA GLU A 131 1.74 -6.23 -17.72
C GLU A 131 2.82 -6.97 -16.91
N TYR A 132 3.40 -6.31 -15.92
CA TYR A 132 4.21 -6.93 -14.89
C TYR A 132 3.86 -6.37 -13.52
N TYR A 133 4.30 -7.08 -12.48
CA TYR A 133 3.90 -6.80 -11.10
C TYR A 133 5.06 -6.31 -10.26
N TYR A 134 4.81 -5.32 -9.41
CA TYR A 134 5.72 -4.88 -8.37
C TYR A 134 5.06 -5.08 -7.00
N LEU A 135 5.69 -5.86 -6.12
CA LEU A 135 5.23 -6.08 -4.76
C LEU A 135 6.32 -5.65 -3.78
N THR A 136 5.94 -4.89 -2.76
CA THR A 136 6.82 -4.64 -1.62
C THR A 136 6.69 -5.74 -0.58
N LEU A 137 7.81 -6.17 -0.03
CA LEU A 137 7.90 -7.23 0.97
C LEU A 137 8.65 -6.72 2.20
N MET A 138 8.03 -6.91 3.37
CA MET A 138 8.53 -6.40 4.64
C MET A 138 9.34 -7.45 5.41
N ASN A 139 10.28 -7.00 6.23
CA ASN A 139 11.09 -7.86 7.08
C ASN A 139 10.65 -7.88 8.55
N GLU A 140 9.41 -7.46 8.85
CA GLU A 140 8.82 -7.55 10.19
C GLU A 140 7.99 -8.83 10.31
N ASN A 141 8.28 -9.64 11.34
CA ASN A 141 7.54 -10.86 11.62
C ASN A 141 6.31 -10.55 12.49
N TYR A 142 5.15 -11.05 12.08
CA TYR A 142 3.89 -10.97 12.81
C TYR A 142 2.94 -12.09 12.43
N THR A 143 1.92 -12.32 13.27
CA THR A 143 0.87 -13.31 12.98
C THR A 143 -0.01 -12.83 11.84
N HIS A 144 -0.24 -13.72 10.89
CA HIS A 144 -1.17 -13.47 9.78
C HIS A 144 -2.52 -14.11 10.13
N PRO A 145 -3.63 -13.38 10.00
CA PRO A 145 -4.96 -13.95 10.14
C PRO A 145 -5.31 -14.84 8.94
N GLU A 146 -6.40 -15.56 9.04
CA GLU A 146 -7.01 -16.19 7.88
C GLU A 146 -7.56 -15.13 6.91
N MET A 147 -7.56 -15.47 5.62
CA MET A 147 -8.12 -14.58 4.60
C MET A 147 -9.65 -14.50 4.78
N PRO A 148 -10.23 -13.29 4.86
CA PRO A 148 -11.67 -13.13 4.89
C PRO A 148 -12.32 -13.76 3.65
N GLU A 149 -13.50 -14.36 3.82
CA GLU A 149 -14.24 -14.92 2.71
C GLU A 149 -14.57 -13.87 1.66
N GLY A 150 -14.33 -14.19 0.39
CA GLY A 150 -14.59 -13.27 -0.73
C GLY A 150 -13.55 -12.13 -0.89
N ALA A 151 -12.51 -12.05 -0.07
CA ALA A 151 -11.53 -10.95 -0.14
C ALA A 151 -10.65 -10.96 -1.40
N ALA A 152 -10.53 -12.09 -2.10
CA ALA A 152 -9.57 -12.25 -3.21
C ALA A 152 -9.74 -11.19 -4.32
N GLU A 153 -10.98 -10.90 -4.74
CA GLU A 153 -11.25 -9.87 -5.74
C GLU A 153 -10.84 -8.47 -5.25
N GLY A 154 -11.18 -8.14 -4.00
CA GLY A 154 -10.83 -6.87 -3.39
C GLY A 154 -9.32 -6.68 -3.22
N ILE A 155 -8.57 -7.75 -2.92
CA ILE A 155 -7.10 -7.72 -2.87
C ILE A 155 -6.53 -7.29 -4.23
N VAL A 156 -7.00 -7.89 -5.32
CA VAL A 156 -6.56 -7.55 -6.67
C VAL A 156 -6.97 -6.14 -7.08
N LYS A 157 -8.19 -5.71 -6.72
CA LYS A 157 -8.69 -4.35 -6.97
C LYS A 157 -8.04 -3.28 -6.09
N GLY A 158 -7.30 -3.69 -5.06
CA GLY A 158 -6.51 -2.81 -4.21
C GLY A 158 -7.12 -2.43 -2.86
N MET A 159 -8.34 -2.91 -2.50
CA MET A 159 -8.97 -2.66 -1.20
C MET A 159 -10.03 -3.69 -0.86
N TYR A 160 -10.07 -4.13 0.40
CA TYR A 160 -11.12 -5.00 0.92
C TYR A 160 -11.37 -4.74 2.41
N LEU A 161 -12.57 -5.09 2.87
CA LEU A 161 -12.93 -4.99 4.29
C LEU A 161 -12.28 -6.13 5.07
N LEU A 162 -11.35 -5.78 5.97
CA LEU A 162 -10.68 -6.75 6.84
C LEU A 162 -11.51 -7.04 8.09
N THR A 163 -12.08 -6.00 8.70
CA THR A 163 -12.91 -6.14 9.89
C THR A 163 -14.14 -5.26 9.77
N ASP A 164 -15.30 -5.89 9.77
CA ASP A 164 -16.60 -5.23 9.80
C ASP A 164 -17.07 -5.07 11.25
N ALA A 165 -17.25 -3.85 11.69
CA ALA A 165 -17.82 -3.55 13.00
C ALA A 165 -19.36 -3.72 13.05
N GLY A 166 -19.96 -4.19 11.97
CA GLY A 166 -21.39 -4.47 11.85
C GLY A 166 -22.25 -3.23 11.62
N LYS A 167 -23.56 -3.38 11.74
CA LYS A 167 -24.50 -2.27 11.49
C LYS A 167 -24.36 -1.17 12.54
N PRO A 168 -24.28 0.09 12.13
CA PRO A 168 -24.17 1.21 13.06
C PRO A 168 -25.37 1.29 14.01
N LYS A 169 -25.10 1.55 15.29
CA LYS A 169 -26.12 1.84 16.30
C LYS A 169 -26.53 3.31 16.21
N LYS A 170 -27.69 3.63 16.77
CA LYS A 170 -28.16 5.03 16.85
C LYS A 170 -27.15 5.90 17.61
N ASN A 171 -26.71 7.00 17.01
CA ASN A 171 -25.73 7.96 17.55
C ASN A 171 -24.31 7.36 17.79
N GLU A 172 -23.97 6.25 17.16
CA GLU A 172 -22.64 5.68 17.24
C GLU A 172 -21.63 6.60 16.53
N LEU A 173 -20.50 6.83 17.19
CA LEU A 173 -19.35 7.47 16.57
C LEU A 173 -18.58 6.41 15.80
N ARG A 174 -18.43 6.60 14.49
CA ARG A 174 -17.79 5.63 13.62
C ARG A 174 -16.76 6.28 12.70
N VAL A 175 -15.71 5.53 12.36
CA VAL A 175 -14.66 5.91 11.41
C VAL A 175 -14.31 4.74 10.51
N GLN A 176 -13.70 5.03 9.36
CA GLN A 176 -13.15 4.07 8.42
C GLN A 176 -11.63 4.15 8.46
N LEU A 177 -10.94 3.10 8.88
CA LEU A 177 -9.49 3.04 8.96
C LEU A 177 -8.93 2.23 7.80
N LEU A 178 -8.14 2.86 6.94
CA LEU A 178 -7.47 2.26 5.80
C LEU A 178 -5.98 2.12 6.10
N GLY A 179 -5.40 0.96 5.81
CA GLY A 179 -3.97 0.75 5.97
C GLY A 179 -3.37 -0.11 4.86
N SER A 180 -2.08 0.10 4.57
CA SER A 180 -1.30 -0.75 3.67
C SER A 180 -0.03 -1.25 4.36
N GLY A 181 0.53 -2.36 3.87
CA GLY A 181 1.73 -2.94 4.41
C GLY A 181 1.66 -3.13 5.93
N THR A 182 2.77 -2.97 6.61
CA THR A 182 2.83 -3.16 8.08
C THR A 182 2.05 -2.10 8.87
N ILE A 183 1.76 -0.94 8.30
CA ILE A 183 1.02 0.13 8.99
C ILE A 183 -0.47 -0.22 9.16
N LEU A 184 -1.02 -1.14 8.38
CA LEU A 184 -2.34 -1.69 8.66
C LEU A 184 -2.45 -2.25 10.09
N ARG A 185 -1.39 -2.82 10.64
CA ARG A 185 -1.35 -3.30 12.03
C ARG A 185 -1.48 -2.15 13.05
N GLU A 186 -0.89 -1.01 12.75
CA GLU A 186 -1.07 0.20 13.58
C GLU A 186 -2.52 0.72 13.49
N ALA A 187 -3.17 0.59 12.32
CA ALA A 187 -4.59 0.93 12.17
C ALA A 187 -5.51 -0.02 12.97
N ILE A 188 -5.20 -1.33 12.99
CA ILE A 188 -5.92 -2.32 13.82
C ILE A 188 -5.83 -1.95 15.31
N GLU A 189 -4.64 -1.64 15.79
CA GLU A 189 -4.42 -1.25 17.18
C GLU A 189 -5.06 0.12 17.50
N ALA A 190 -5.08 1.05 16.53
CA ALA A 190 -5.76 2.33 16.68
C ALA A 190 -7.28 2.15 16.86
N ALA A 191 -7.89 1.19 16.16
CA ALA A 191 -9.30 0.86 16.32
C ALA A 191 -9.62 0.43 17.77
N ALA A 192 -8.76 -0.43 18.36
CA ALA A 192 -8.91 -0.84 19.76
C ALA A 192 -8.77 0.34 20.75
N LEU A 193 -7.84 1.27 20.48
CA LEU A 193 -7.68 2.49 21.30
C LEU A 193 -8.90 3.42 21.18
N LEU A 194 -9.42 3.61 19.98
CA LEU A 194 -10.60 4.44 19.70
C LEU A 194 -11.83 3.92 20.46
N GLU A 195 -12.08 2.63 20.39
CA GLU A 195 -13.21 2.01 21.10
C GLU A 195 -13.05 2.14 22.62
N LYS A 196 -11.88 1.73 23.14
CA LYS A 196 -11.60 1.74 24.60
C LYS A 196 -11.63 3.12 25.20
N ASP A 197 -10.99 4.10 24.57
CA ASP A 197 -10.69 5.39 25.18
C ASP A 197 -11.73 6.47 24.84
N PHE A 198 -12.44 6.33 23.72
CA PHE A 198 -13.34 7.35 23.18
C PHE A 198 -14.72 6.81 22.78
N GLY A 199 -14.95 5.50 22.83
CA GLY A 199 -16.21 4.89 22.40
C GLY A 199 -16.49 5.08 20.91
N VAL A 200 -15.43 5.16 20.10
CA VAL A 200 -15.51 5.29 18.65
C VAL A 200 -15.29 3.92 18.01
N THR A 201 -16.25 3.46 17.24
CA THR A 201 -16.19 2.21 16.49
C THR A 201 -15.45 2.42 15.15
N ALA A 202 -14.68 1.44 14.71
CA ALA A 202 -13.96 1.52 13.44
C ALA A 202 -14.22 0.28 12.57
N ASP A 203 -14.50 0.49 11.28
CA ASP A 203 -14.32 -0.52 10.25
C ASP A 203 -12.86 -0.47 9.77
N ILE A 204 -12.25 -1.62 9.52
CA ILE A 204 -10.84 -1.71 9.14
C ILE A 204 -10.72 -2.28 7.72
N TRP A 205 -10.01 -1.56 6.87
CA TRP A 205 -9.81 -1.87 5.47
C TRP A 205 -8.33 -2.11 5.18
N SER A 206 -8.00 -3.23 4.55
CA SER A 206 -6.70 -3.41 3.95
C SER A 206 -6.69 -2.81 2.55
N CYS A 207 -5.66 -2.01 2.27
CA CYS A 207 -5.47 -1.34 0.98
C CYS A 207 -4.13 -1.78 0.35
N PRO A 208 -4.04 -3.01 -0.18
CA PRO A 208 -2.81 -3.48 -0.78
C PRO A 208 -2.38 -2.69 -2.02
N SER A 209 -3.26 -1.88 -2.64
CA SER A 209 -2.85 -1.02 -3.74
C SER A 209 -3.67 0.26 -3.89
N PHE A 210 -3.14 1.38 -3.43
CA PHE A 210 -3.69 2.70 -3.76
C PHE A 210 -3.51 3.04 -5.26
N ASN A 211 -2.54 2.44 -5.94
CA ASN A 211 -2.34 2.63 -7.38
C ASN A 211 -3.47 2.03 -8.22
N GLU A 212 -3.94 0.83 -7.89
CA GLU A 212 -5.06 0.19 -8.59
C GLU A 212 -6.38 0.93 -8.31
N LEU A 213 -6.60 1.37 -7.07
CA LEU A 213 -7.75 2.21 -6.71
C LEU A 213 -7.77 3.53 -7.50
N ARG A 214 -6.62 4.17 -7.69
CA ARG A 214 -6.50 5.38 -8.52
C ARG A 214 -6.82 5.09 -9.98
N ARG A 215 -6.29 3.98 -10.54
CA ARG A 215 -6.55 3.59 -11.94
C ARG A 215 -8.04 3.40 -12.19
N ASP A 216 -8.69 2.65 -11.32
CA ASP A 216 -10.13 2.41 -11.38
C ASP A 216 -10.92 3.74 -11.31
N GLY A 217 -10.56 4.60 -10.36
CA GLY A 217 -11.21 5.91 -10.21
C GLY A 217 -11.08 6.79 -11.45
N PHE A 218 -9.88 6.86 -12.03
CA PHE A 218 -9.66 7.63 -13.26
C PHE A 218 -10.37 7.03 -14.49
N ASP A 219 -10.47 5.70 -14.57
CA ASP A 219 -11.24 5.05 -15.65
C ASP A 219 -12.73 5.35 -15.52
N ALA A 220 -13.30 5.26 -14.33
CA ALA A 220 -14.68 5.64 -14.05
C ALA A 220 -14.95 7.12 -14.40
N GLU A 221 -14.08 8.03 -13.95
CA GLU A 221 -14.20 9.45 -14.25
C GLU A 221 -14.10 9.75 -15.74
N ARG A 222 -13.15 9.11 -16.44
CA ARG A 222 -13.01 9.24 -17.91
C ARG A 222 -14.24 8.71 -18.61
N TRP A 223 -14.74 7.53 -18.24
CA TRP A 223 -15.96 6.97 -18.80
C TRP A 223 -17.13 7.94 -18.68
N ASN A 224 -17.38 8.43 -17.50
CA ASN A 224 -18.50 9.33 -17.20
C ASN A 224 -18.47 10.62 -18.04
N ARG A 225 -17.26 11.18 -18.21
CA ARG A 225 -17.06 12.38 -19.02
C ARG A 225 -17.33 12.14 -20.52
N LEU A 226 -17.04 10.94 -21.01
CA LEU A 226 -17.20 10.58 -22.43
C LEU A 226 -18.59 10.00 -22.75
N HIS A 227 -19.34 9.58 -21.74
CA HIS A 227 -20.66 8.97 -21.85
C HIS A 227 -21.68 9.68 -20.96
N PRO A 228 -21.97 10.96 -21.21
CA PRO A 228 -22.78 11.78 -20.31
C PRO A 228 -24.25 11.35 -20.24
N GLU A 229 -24.73 10.60 -21.22
CA GLU A 229 -26.13 10.10 -21.28
C GLU A 229 -26.26 8.65 -20.76
N ASP A 230 -25.14 7.96 -20.51
CA ASP A 230 -25.14 6.61 -19.98
C ASP A 230 -25.18 6.57 -18.44
N THR A 231 -25.42 5.38 -17.91
CA THR A 231 -25.32 5.15 -16.46
C THR A 231 -23.91 5.45 -15.99
N GLN A 232 -23.79 6.39 -15.05
CA GLN A 232 -22.50 6.80 -14.50
C GLN A 232 -21.86 5.65 -13.73
N ARG A 233 -20.55 5.42 -13.94
CA ARG A 233 -19.75 4.46 -13.19
C ARG A 233 -19.26 5.09 -11.87
N LYS A 234 -19.20 4.31 -10.84
CA LYS A 234 -18.56 4.70 -9.58
C LYS A 234 -17.15 4.12 -9.50
N ALA A 235 -16.25 4.84 -8.89
CA ALA A 235 -14.95 4.27 -8.53
C ALA A 235 -15.14 3.16 -7.48
N TYR A 236 -14.37 2.10 -7.57
CA TYR A 236 -14.47 0.97 -6.63
C TYR A 236 -14.36 1.40 -5.16
N VAL A 237 -13.44 2.29 -4.84
CA VAL A 237 -13.32 2.85 -3.48
C VAL A 237 -14.57 3.63 -3.05
N THR A 238 -15.25 4.31 -3.99
CA THR A 238 -16.51 4.99 -3.71
C THR A 238 -17.61 4.00 -3.39
N GLU A 239 -17.75 2.93 -4.20
CA GLU A 239 -18.74 1.87 -3.97
C GLU A 239 -18.59 1.22 -2.59
N LEU A 240 -17.35 0.99 -2.16
CA LEU A 240 -17.07 0.39 -0.85
C LEU A 240 -17.38 1.31 0.33
N LEU A 241 -17.22 2.63 0.16
CA LEU A 241 -17.30 3.60 1.26
C LEU A 241 -18.54 4.47 1.30
N GLU A 242 -19.33 4.60 0.22
CA GLU A 242 -20.44 5.55 0.14
C GLU A 242 -21.57 5.30 1.16
N ASP A 243 -21.81 4.04 1.52
CA ASP A 243 -22.78 3.65 2.53
C ASP A 243 -22.18 3.49 3.94
N ARG A 244 -20.88 3.74 4.10
CA ARG A 244 -20.20 3.67 5.39
C ARG A 244 -20.26 5.00 6.13
N GLN A 245 -20.36 4.92 7.46
CA GLN A 245 -20.46 6.12 8.29
C GLN A 245 -19.08 6.61 8.76
N GLY A 246 -18.96 7.92 8.87
CA GLY A 246 -17.84 8.61 9.48
C GLY A 246 -16.69 8.95 8.52
N PRO A 247 -15.70 9.70 9.02
CA PRO A 247 -14.53 10.08 8.26
C PRO A 247 -13.62 8.88 7.97
N VAL A 248 -12.84 9.01 6.91
CA VAL A 248 -11.88 8.00 6.42
C VAL A 248 -10.47 8.45 6.77
N ILE A 249 -9.72 7.60 7.46
CA ILE A 249 -8.33 7.82 7.83
C ILE A 249 -7.48 6.75 7.17
N ALA A 250 -6.58 7.15 6.26
CA ALA A 250 -5.61 6.25 5.65
C ALA A 250 -4.22 6.43 6.27
N ALA A 251 -3.52 5.34 6.49
CA ALA A 251 -2.15 5.34 6.98
C ALA A 251 -1.28 4.36 6.17
N THR A 252 -0.06 4.79 5.83
CA THR A 252 0.86 4.02 5.00
C THR A 252 2.30 4.23 5.45
N ASP A 253 3.17 3.28 5.16
CA ASP A 253 4.62 3.36 5.40
C ASP A 253 5.40 4.12 4.31
N TYR A 254 4.65 4.73 3.40
CA TYR A 254 5.16 5.55 2.29
C TYR A 254 4.74 7.01 2.47
N VAL A 255 5.27 7.89 1.64
CA VAL A 255 4.88 9.30 1.64
C VAL A 255 3.37 9.45 1.43
N ARG A 256 2.76 10.47 2.06
CA ARG A 256 1.30 10.69 2.02
C ARG A 256 0.70 10.68 0.62
N ALA A 257 1.45 11.18 -0.36
CA ALA A 257 1.01 11.21 -1.76
C ALA A 257 0.59 9.83 -2.30
N TYR A 258 1.13 8.73 -1.74
CA TYR A 258 0.76 7.36 -2.15
C TYR A 258 -0.70 7.03 -1.81
N ALA A 259 -1.15 7.32 -0.61
CA ALA A 259 -2.56 7.10 -0.25
C ALA A 259 -3.46 8.28 -0.63
N ASP A 260 -2.91 9.49 -0.77
CA ASP A 260 -3.67 10.70 -1.10
C ASP A 260 -4.20 10.72 -2.54
N GLN A 261 -3.62 9.93 -3.43
CA GLN A 261 -4.01 9.85 -4.85
C GLN A 261 -5.45 9.37 -5.09
N ILE A 262 -6.11 8.78 -4.10
CA ILE A 262 -7.53 8.37 -4.18
C ILE A 262 -8.50 9.41 -3.62
N ARG A 263 -8.02 10.55 -3.14
CA ARG A 263 -8.82 11.58 -2.44
C ARG A 263 -10.09 11.99 -3.18
N ALA A 264 -10.00 12.15 -4.50
CA ALA A 264 -11.14 12.57 -5.32
C ALA A 264 -12.29 11.56 -5.34
N PHE A 265 -12.01 10.30 -5.00
CA PHE A 265 -12.96 9.19 -5.08
C PHE A 265 -13.48 8.76 -3.71
N VAL A 266 -12.96 9.31 -2.61
CA VAL A 266 -13.43 9.01 -1.24
C VAL A 266 -14.64 9.91 -0.93
N PRO A 267 -15.82 9.34 -0.60
CA PRO A 267 -17.06 10.10 -0.49
C PRO A 267 -17.24 10.82 0.88
N ALA A 268 -16.22 10.86 1.73
CA ALA A 268 -16.28 11.42 3.08
C ALA A 268 -15.03 12.26 3.39
N THR A 269 -15.00 12.90 4.56
CA THR A 269 -13.78 13.57 5.06
C THR A 269 -12.62 12.59 5.07
N TYR A 270 -11.55 12.90 4.31
CA TYR A 270 -10.40 12.02 4.12
C TYR A 270 -9.13 12.62 4.69
N THR A 271 -8.49 11.89 5.60
CA THR A 271 -7.21 12.26 6.23
C THR A 271 -6.17 11.19 5.94
N VAL A 272 -4.97 11.61 5.51
CA VAL A 272 -3.88 10.69 5.17
C VAL A 272 -2.69 10.94 6.08
N LEU A 273 -2.17 9.86 6.67
CA LEU A 273 -0.91 9.79 7.40
C LEU A 273 0.10 9.00 6.57
N GLY A 274 1.33 9.49 6.53
CA GLY A 274 2.41 8.85 5.77
C GLY A 274 3.77 9.37 6.20
N THR A 275 4.82 8.80 5.64
CA THR A 275 6.21 8.97 6.09
C THR A 275 6.96 9.97 5.22
N ASP A 276 6.43 11.20 5.12
CA ASP A 276 7.09 12.27 4.35
C ASP A 276 8.42 12.68 4.99
N GLY A 277 9.41 13.00 4.15
CA GLY A 277 10.76 13.36 4.57
C GLY A 277 11.81 12.31 4.20
N PHE A 278 13.03 12.46 4.70
CA PHE A 278 14.08 11.47 4.54
C PHE A 278 13.93 10.31 5.52
N GLY A 279 14.48 9.14 5.18
CA GLY A 279 14.58 8.00 6.08
C GLY A 279 15.37 8.34 7.36
N ARG A 280 15.15 7.55 8.40
CA ARG A 280 15.83 7.66 9.71
C ARG A 280 16.22 6.28 10.21
N SER A 281 17.41 6.17 10.80
CA SER A 281 17.87 4.90 11.39
C SER A 281 17.48 4.85 12.87
N ASP A 282 16.45 4.06 13.20
CA ASP A 282 15.98 3.88 14.58
C ASP A 282 15.20 2.55 14.70
N THR A 283 14.58 2.31 15.83
CA THR A 283 13.61 1.21 16.03
C THR A 283 12.29 1.52 15.32
N ARG A 284 11.54 0.49 14.93
CA ARG A 284 10.21 0.63 14.30
C ARG A 284 9.27 1.52 15.13
N ALA A 285 9.25 1.34 16.43
CA ALA A 285 8.40 2.13 17.32
C ALA A 285 8.75 3.63 17.27
N ASN A 286 10.03 3.96 17.34
CA ASN A 286 10.50 5.34 17.27
C ASN A 286 10.27 5.93 15.87
N LEU A 287 10.52 5.17 14.82
CA LEU A 287 10.28 5.61 13.44
C LEU A 287 8.80 5.91 13.18
N ARG A 288 7.88 5.01 13.56
CA ARG A 288 6.43 5.23 13.44
C ARG A 288 5.96 6.43 14.24
N ARG A 289 6.53 6.64 15.43
CA ARG A 289 6.27 7.83 16.25
C ARG A 289 6.82 9.10 15.62
N PHE A 290 8.02 9.05 15.06
CA PHE A 290 8.65 10.18 14.38
C PHE A 290 7.86 10.61 13.13
N PHE A 291 7.46 9.65 12.28
CA PHE A 291 6.71 9.92 11.07
C PHE A 291 5.19 10.07 11.30
N GLU A 292 4.70 9.96 12.55
CA GLU A 292 3.28 10.17 12.89
C GLU A 292 2.33 9.15 12.24
N VAL A 293 2.80 7.89 12.10
CA VAL A 293 2.03 6.79 11.52
C VAL A 293 1.79 5.65 12.53
N ASP A 294 2.09 5.86 13.82
CA ASP A 294 1.77 4.91 14.86
C ASP A 294 0.26 4.93 15.22
N ARG A 295 -0.18 3.91 15.97
CA ARG A 295 -1.56 3.76 16.44
C ARG A 295 -2.11 4.99 17.16
N TYR A 296 -1.28 5.74 17.84
CA TYR A 296 -1.68 6.91 18.60
C TYR A 296 -1.98 8.10 17.68
N TYR A 297 -1.16 8.33 16.68
CA TYR A 297 -1.41 9.36 15.68
C TYR A 297 -2.59 9.00 14.76
N ILE A 298 -2.78 7.72 14.42
CA ILE A 298 -3.94 7.26 13.66
C ILE A 298 -5.23 7.49 14.47
N ALA A 299 -5.26 7.10 15.73
CA ALA A 299 -6.40 7.33 16.62
C ALA A 299 -6.67 8.84 16.81
N HIS A 300 -5.63 9.64 17.03
CA HIS A 300 -5.75 11.09 17.13
C HIS A 300 -6.33 11.71 15.84
N ALA A 301 -5.85 11.30 14.67
CA ALA A 301 -6.35 11.78 13.38
C ALA A 301 -7.85 11.46 13.19
N ALA A 302 -8.29 10.29 13.64
CA ALA A 302 -9.69 9.89 13.62
C ALA A 302 -10.57 10.81 14.51
N ILE A 303 -10.10 11.11 15.72
CA ILE A 303 -10.81 12.01 16.64
C ILE A 303 -10.84 13.44 16.07
N ALA A 304 -9.74 13.92 15.49
CA ALA A 304 -9.67 15.23 14.87
C ALA A 304 -10.61 15.34 13.65
N ALA A 305 -10.72 14.29 12.85
CA ALA A 305 -11.65 14.23 11.73
C ALA A 305 -13.11 14.22 12.20
N LEU A 306 -13.45 13.45 13.24
CA LEU A 306 -14.79 13.48 13.86
C LEU A 306 -15.13 14.87 14.44
N ALA A 307 -14.15 15.56 15.01
CA ALA A 307 -14.35 16.93 15.50
C ALA A 307 -14.57 17.91 14.35
N LYS A 308 -13.86 17.77 13.24
CA LYS A 308 -14.09 18.55 12.01
C LYS A 308 -15.49 18.34 11.44
N ASP A 309 -16.00 17.11 11.52
CA ASP A 309 -17.38 16.76 11.09
C ASP A 309 -18.45 17.13 12.13
N GLY A 310 -18.07 17.81 13.23
CA GLY A 310 -19.00 18.24 14.29
C GLY A 310 -19.56 17.13 15.16
N LYS A 311 -18.94 15.93 15.12
CA LYS A 311 -19.34 14.75 15.90
C LYS A 311 -18.61 14.66 17.25
N MET A 312 -17.47 15.30 17.35
CA MET A 312 -16.67 15.46 18.58
C MET A 312 -16.26 16.93 18.73
N THR A 313 -15.54 17.26 19.80
CA THR A 313 -15.15 18.64 20.11
C THR A 313 -13.62 18.80 20.10
N GLY A 314 -13.13 20.05 20.01
CA GLY A 314 -11.71 20.35 20.20
C GLY A 314 -11.16 19.92 21.57
N LYS A 315 -12.02 19.81 22.60
CA LYS A 315 -11.63 19.27 23.92
C LYS A 315 -11.31 17.78 23.84
N ASP A 316 -12.02 17.03 23.00
CA ASP A 316 -11.75 15.59 22.79
C ASP A 316 -10.43 15.40 22.04
N VAL A 317 -10.15 16.25 21.05
CA VAL A 317 -8.84 16.26 20.35
C VAL A 317 -7.70 16.58 21.32
N ALA A 318 -7.84 17.61 22.16
CA ALA A 318 -6.85 17.96 23.17
C ALA A 318 -6.65 16.84 24.22
N ARG A 319 -7.75 16.15 24.60
CA ARG A 319 -7.68 14.96 25.46
C ARG A 319 -6.85 13.85 24.83
N ALA A 320 -7.03 13.58 23.53
CA ALA A 320 -6.26 12.57 22.80
C ALA A 320 -4.76 12.93 22.74
N ILE A 321 -4.42 14.18 22.46
CA ILE A 321 -3.02 14.68 22.47
C ILE A 321 -2.37 14.38 23.83
N LYS A 322 -3.05 14.75 24.91
CA LYS A 322 -2.54 14.52 26.28
C LYS A 322 -2.44 13.04 26.62
N GLN A 323 -3.49 12.26 26.35
CA GLN A 323 -3.58 10.84 26.69
C GLN A 323 -2.55 10.01 25.95
N TYR A 324 -2.33 10.29 24.66
CA TYR A 324 -1.38 9.59 23.80
C TYR A 324 0.03 10.20 23.83
N LYS A 325 0.24 11.21 24.68
CA LYS A 325 1.54 11.89 24.84
C LYS A 325 2.10 12.37 23.51
N ILE A 326 1.23 12.93 22.67
CA ILE A 326 1.63 13.57 21.41
C ILE A 326 2.23 14.93 21.77
N ASP A 327 3.41 15.21 21.22
CA ASP A 327 4.03 16.55 21.31
C ASP A 327 3.54 17.41 20.16
N PRO A 328 2.68 18.43 20.44
CA PRO A 328 2.15 19.28 19.37
C PRO A 328 3.21 20.27 18.81
N GLU A 329 4.31 20.47 19.53
CA GLU A 329 5.41 21.36 19.11
C GLU A 329 6.53 20.59 18.40
N LYS A 330 6.38 19.27 18.22
CA LYS A 330 7.32 18.44 17.48
C LYS A 330 7.52 19.01 16.06
N ALA A 331 8.78 19.11 15.64
CA ALA A 331 9.09 19.54 14.28
C ALA A 331 8.44 18.59 13.23
N ASN A 332 7.99 19.18 12.11
CA ASN A 332 7.43 18.43 11.00
C ASN A 332 8.53 17.52 10.39
N PRO A 333 8.32 16.20 10.28
CA PRO A 333 9.30 15.26 9.74
C PRO A 333 9.84 15.62 8.35
N VAL A 334 9.07 16.34 7.54
CA VAL A 334 9.49 16.79 6.20
C VAL A 334 10.66 17.74 6.25
N GLY A 335 10.76 18.57 7.29
CA GLY A 335 11.70 19.68 7.39
C GLY A 335 12.95 19.40 8.24
N VAL A 336 13.11 18.19 8.76
CA VAL A 336 14.19 17.84 9.72
C VAL A 336 14.94 16.60 9.31
#